data_7a1441d12e6c89c52387dc77de87b5b7
#
_entry.id   7a1441d12e6c89c52387dc77de87b5b7
#
_cell.length_a   1.000
_cell.length_b   1.000
_cell.length_c   1.000
_cell.angle_alpha   90.00
_cell.angle_beta   90.00
_cell.angle_gamma   90.00
#
_symmetry.space_group_name_H-M   'P 1'
#
loop_
_entity.id
_entity.type
_entity.pdbx_description
1 polymer ?
#
loop_
_entity_poly.entity_id
_entity_poly.type
_entity_poly.pdbx_seq_one_letter_code
_entity_poly.pdbx_strand_id
1 'polypeptide(L)'
;MEQTEKRRIVVNRDRKKLLKVDGVDLSEVKPNQILDLSEDGDRWEGDVLNDKPFGWGVLYDSEGRMVYEGFRMGEVNVCYGRSYYSDVSQIEYEGEIYEGMRWGRGIHYDRSGSAIYDGEWIMNSSVLEEERITPSGGTFHNHIRVLVICCECCNEEEWSVLDFGLMPLLKSIRVSDNCFECVNEVKMVGLNELESVVIGSHCFTQEKYSPNTMGHFYLKDCPKLRELKMGRYSFSDYTVSEIENVDALEAIEMGELNEVSRNFNYASLELRSVLIHKE
;
A
#
# COMPACT_ATOMS: atom_id res chain seq x y z
N MET A 1 11.79 -13.90 19.04
CA MET A 1 12.03 -13.49 17.64
C MET A 1 13.21 -12.53 17.68
N GLU A 2 14.36 -12.95 17.17
CA GLU A 2 15.55 -12.08 17.07
C GLU A 2 15.22 -10.95 16.09
N GLN A 3 15.31 -9.72 16.56
CA GLN A 3 15.34 -8.54 15.69
C GLN A 3 16.65 -8.62 14.89
N THR A 4 16.57 -9.03 13.64
CA THR A 4 17.68 -8.89 12.70
C THR A 4 17.96 -7.40 12.58
N GLU A 5 19.05 -6.90 13.14
CA GLU A 5 19.50 -5.51 12.98
C GLU A 5 19.59 -5.20 11.48
N LYS A 6 18.77 -4.26 11.02
CA LYS A 6 18.77 -3.81 9.62
C LYS A 6 20.12 -3.16 9.33
N ARG A 7 20.96 -3.82 8.54
CA ARG A 7 22.25 -3.26 8.11
C ARG A 7 22.03 -1.99 7.34
N ARG A 8 22.67 -0.91 7.76
CA ARG A 8 22.64 0.36 7.05
C ARG A 8 23.60 0.30 5.86
N ILE A 9 23.06 0.55 4.66
CA ILE A 9 23.83 0.62 3.41
C ILE A 9 23.79 2.07 2.93
N VAL A 10 24.95 2.62 2.58
CA VAL A 10 25.09 3.98 2.02
C VAL A 10 25.77 3.87 0.66
N VAL A 11 25.13 4.41 -0.37
CA VAL A 11 25.61 4.36 -1.75
C VAL A 11 25.76 5.76 -2.33
N ASN A 12 26.66 5.90 -3.31
CA ASN A 12 26.68 7.00 -4.24
C ASN A 12 26.18 6.49 -5.59
N ARG A 13 24.96 6.88 -5.98
CA ARG A 13 24.30 6.41 -7.20
C ARG A 13 25.05 6.90 -8.46
N ASP A 14 25.44 8.16 -8.49
CA ASP A 14 26.11 8.78 -9.66
C ASP A 14 27.47 8.13 -9.95
N ARG A 15 28.19 7.78 -8.89
CA ARG A 15 29.49 7.10 -8.99
C ARG A 15 29.38 5.57 -8.96
N LYS A 16 28.16 5.03 -8.86
CA LYS A 16 27.91 3.58 -8.84
C LYS A 16 28.76 2.87 -7.77
N LYS A 17 28.84 3.42 -6.56
CA LYS A 17 29.78 2.98 -5.54
C LYS A 17 29.13 2.84 -4.16
N LEU A 18 29.46 1.75 -3.45
CA LEU A 18 29.21 1.62 -2.01
C LEU A 18 30.10 2.57 -1.23
N LEU A 19 29.53 3.34 -0.31
CA LEU A 19 30.26 4.24 0.58
C LEU A 19 30.39 3.66 1.99
N LYS A 20 29.38 2.92 2.47
CA LYS A 20 29.35 2.27 3.78
C LYS A 20 28.39 1.11 3.78
N VAL A 21 28.79 0.03 4.43
CA VAL A 21 27.91 -1.09 4.80
C VAL A 21 28.27 -1.47 6.23
N ASP A 22 27.28 -1.48 7.13
CA ASP A 22 27.53 -1.80 8.53
C ASP A 22 28.10 -3.21 8.69
N GLY A 23 29.20 -3.30 9.42
CA GLY A 23 29.90 -4.57 9.69
C GLY A 23 30.74 -5.11 8.52
N VAL A 24 31.01 -4.30 7.48
CA VAL A 24 31.82 -4.72 6.32
C VAL A 24 32.99 -3.76 6.08
N ASP A 25 34.19 -4.32 5.93
CA ASP A 25 35.34 -3.56 5.45
C ASP A 25 35.33 -3.49 3.91
N LEU A 26 35.01 -2.30 3.40
CA LEU A 26 34.94 -2.06 1.96
C LEU A 26 36.31 -2.06 1.24
N SER A 27 37.43 -2.06 1.99
CA SER A 27 38.76 -2.16 1.38
C SER A 27 39.06 -3.55 0.79
N GLU A 28 38.31 -4.57 1.21
CA GLU A 28 38.41 -5.94 0.70
C GLU A 28 37.60 -6.17 -0.57
N VAL A 29 36.77 -5.21 -0.98
CA VAL A 29 35.96 -5.31 -2.21
C VAL A 29 36.85 -5.20 -3.44
N LYS A 30 36.78 -6.22 -4.29
CA LYS A 30 37.49 -6.27 -5.57
C LYS A 30 36.61 -5.70 -6.67
N PRO A 31 36.95 -4.56 -7.28
CA PRO A 31 36.11 -3.96 -8.35
C PRO A 31 36.28 -4.69 -9.68
N ASN A 32 35.26 -4.58 -10.54
CA ASN A 32 35.29 -5.01 -11.95
C ASN A 32 35.74 -6.47 -12.14
N GLN A 33 35.19 -7.38 -11.37
CA GLN A 33 35.43 -8.82 -11.51
C GLN A 33 34.34 -9.46 -12.37
N ILE A 34 34.70 -10.59 -13.00
CA ILE A 34 33.72 -11.48 -13.65
C ILE A 34 33.60 -12.70 -12.76
N LEU A 35 32.37 -13.06 -12.40
CA LEU A 35 32.06 -14.16 -11.51
C LEU A 35 30.95 -15.03 -12.14
N ASP A 36 31.25 -16.29 -12.42
CA ASP A 36 30.26 -17.28 -12.82
C ASP A 36 29.39 -17.63 -11.60
N LEU A 37 28.07 -17.51 -11.72
CA LEU A 37 27.13 -17.73 -10.63
C LEU A 37 26.46 -19.10 -10.68
N SER A 38 26.38 -19.70 -11.86
CA SER A 38 25.79 -21.03 -12.07
C SER A 38 26.54 -21.82 -13.13
N GLU A 39 26.36 -23.16 -13.12
CA GLU A 39 26.88 -24.05 -14.17
C GLU A 39 26.19 -23.78 -15.52
N ASP A 40 24.99 -23.23 -15.52
CA ASP A 40 24.20 -22.91 -16.70
C ASP A 40 24.67 -21.63 -17.43
N GLY A 41 25.59 -20.85 -16.82
CA GLY A 41 26.24 -19.70 -17.46
C GLY A 41 25.76 -18.34 -17.01
N ASP A 42 24.94 -18.27 -15.94
CA ASP A 42 24.63 -16.99 -15.30
C ASP A 42 25.90 -16.35 -14.74
N ARG A 43 26.11 -15.06 -14.97
CA ARG A 43 27.35 -14.39 -14.53
C ARG A 43 27.08 -12.99 -14.00
N TRP A 44 27.94 -12.58 -13.07
CA TRP A 44 28.03 -11.22 -12.55
C TRP A 44 29.31 -10.53 -13.07
N GLU A 45 29.14 -9.32 -13.58
CA GLU A 45 30.26 -8.45 -13.96
C GLU A 45 30.20 -7.18 -13.09
N GLY A 46 31.06 -7.10 -12.07
CA GLY A 46 31.00 -5.99 -11.12
C GLY A 46 31.87 -6.16 -9.89
N ASP A 47 31.50 -5.47 -8.81
CA ASP A 47 32.21 -5.52 -7.56
C ASP A 47 31.94 -6.86 -6.83
N VAL A 48 32.99 -7.42 -6.21
CA VAL A 48 32.96 -8.76 -5.57
C VAL A 48 33.63 -8.69 -4.19
N LEU A 49 33.01 -9.35 -3.21
CA LEU A 49 33.57 -9.59 -1.90
C LEU A 49 33.37 -11.06 -1.52
N ASN A 50 34.42 -11.75 -1.10
CA ASN A 50 34.39 -13.17 -0.71
C ASN A 50 33.72 -14.06 -1.78
N ASP A 51 34.12 -13.88 -3.03
CA ASP A 51 33.64 -14.61 -4.21
C ASP A 51 32.12 -14.57 -4.40
N LYS A 52 31.50 -13.43 -4.02
CA LYS A 52 30.08 -13.13 -4.20
C LYS A 52 29.90 -11.70 -4.74
N PRO A 53 28.83 -11.44 -5.52
CA PRO A 53 28.48 -10.09 -5.90
C PRO A 53 28.38 -9.17 -4.70
N PHE A 54 29.05 -8.02 -4.73
CA PHE A 54 29.02 -7.08 -3.61
C PHE A 54 29.32 -5.65 -4.07
N GLY A 55 28.29 -4.91 -4.38
CA GLY A 55 28.41 -3.55 -4.89
C GLY A 55 27.71 -3.38 -6.22
N TRP A 56 28.22 -2.51 -7.06
CA TRP A 56 27.65 -2.23 -8.38
C TRP A 56 28.15 -3.23 -9.43
N GLY A 57 27.25 -3.64 -10.32
CA GLY A 57 27.59 -4.49 -11.46
C GLY A 57 26.39 -4.82 -12.31
N VAL A 58 26.60 -5.76 -13.22
CA VAL A 58 25.62 -6.26 -14.18
C VAL A 58 25.48 -7.77 -14.03
N LEU A 59 24.23 -8.23 -13.94
CA LEU A 59 23.87 -9.66 -13.96
C LEU A 59 23.42 -10.03 -15.38
N TYR A 60 23.98 -11.10 -15.89
CA TYR A 60 23.59 -11.72 -17.14
C TYR A 60 23.03 -13.10 -16.89
N ASP A 61 22.05 -13.51 -17.70
CA ASP A 61 21.54 -14.89 -17.72
C ASP A 61 22.45 -15.82 -18.55
N SER A 62 22.08 -17.10 -18.59
CA SER A 62 22.79 -18.14 -19.34
C SER A 62 22.84 -17.93 -20.85
N GLU A 63 21.96 -17.09 -21.40
CA GLU A 63 21.96 -16.71 -22.81
C GLU A 63 22.79 -15.44 -23.07
N GLY A 64 23.40 -14.88 -22.03
CA GLY A 64 24.19 -13.64 -22.08
C GLY A 64 23.38 -12.36 -22.18
N ARG A 65 22.08 -12.41 -21.86
CA ARG A 65 21.22 -11.23 -21.82
C ARG A 65 21.35 -10.54 -20.46
N MET A 66 21.33 -9.23 -20.47
CA MET A 66 21.33 -8.43 -19.26
C MET A 66 19.98 -8.56 -18.54
N VAL A 67 20.00 -9.02 -17.29
CA VAL A 67 18.80 -9.17 -16.44
C VAL A 67 18.70 -8.10 -15.38
N TYR A 68 19.86 -7.61 -14.90
CA TYR A 68 19.92 -6.58 -13.88
C TYR A 68 21.20 -5.75 -13.97
N GLU A 69 21.12 -4.46 -13.73
CA GLU A 69 22.25 -3.55 -13.50
C GLU A 69 21.99 -2.78 -12.21
N GLY A 70 22.89 -2.83 -11.23
CA GLY A 70 22.68 -2.12 -9.97
C GLY A 70 23.50 -2.62 -8.81
N PHE A 71 23.11 -2.20 -7.60
CA PHE A 71 23.74 -2.67 -6.36
C PHE A 71 23.21 -4.05 -5.96
N ARG A 72 24.13 -4.96 -5.66
CA ARG A 72 23.83 -6.32 -5.23
C ARG A 72 24.70 -6.75 -4.05
N MET A 73 24.15 -7.56 -3.17
CA MET A 73 24.85 -8.20 -2.04
C MET A 73 24.51 -9.68 -2.02
N GLY A 74 25.48 -10.51 -2.44
CA GLY A 74 25.23 -11.93 -2.66
C GLY A 74 24.16 -12.13 -3.72
N GLU A 75 23.07 -12.76 -3.34
CA GLU A 75 21.95 -13.07 -4.24
C GLU A 75 20.86 -11.98 -4.27
N VAL A 76 20.98 -10.93 -3.45
CA VAL A 76 19.92 -9.93 -3.24
C VAL A 76 20.29 -8.59 -3.89
N ASN A 77 19.40 -8.07 -4.71
CA ASN A 77 19.47 -6.71 -5.24
C ASN A 77 19.09 -5.70 -4.15
N VAL A 78 19.85 -4.60 -4.04
CA VAL A 78 19.68 -3.62 -2.95
C VAL A 78 19.82 -2.18 -3.45
N CYS A 79 19.32 -1.24 -2.67
CA CYS A 79 19.47 0.20 -2.83
C CYS A 79 18.89 0.79 -4.12
N TYR A 80 19.47 0.48 -5.27
CA TYR A 80 19.07 1.05 -6.56
C TYR A 80 19.58 0.17 -7.72
N GLY A 81 18.75 0.03 -8.76
CA GLY A 81 19.13 -0.69 -9.96
C GLY A 81 18.09 -0.64 -11.06
N ARG A 82 18.39 -1.36 -12.14
CA ARG A 82 17.55 -1.57 -13.31
C ARG A 82 17.34 -3.04 -13.52
N SER A 83 16.10 -3.49 -13.69
CA SER A 83 15.78 -4.81 -14.22
C SER A 83 15.39 -4.72 -15.69
N TYR A 84 15.57 -5.82 -16.41
CA TYR A 84 15.32 -5.90 -17.84
C TYR A 84 14.31 -7.01 -18.14
N TYR A 85 13.50 -6.82 -19.18
CA TYR A 85 12.67 -7.89 -19.71
C TYR A 85 13.53 -9.01 -20.27
N SER A 86 13.21 -10.25 -19.93
CA SER A 86 13.99 -11.43 -20.35
C SER A 86 13.92 -11.73 -21.85
N ASP A 87 12.87 -11.26 -22.53
CA ASP A 87 12.61 -11.51 -23.95
C ASP A 87 13.06 -10.36 -24.87
N VAL A 88 13.27 -9.16 -24.31
CA VAL A 88 13.76 -7.99 -25.04
C VAL A 88 14.79 -7.27 -24.18
N SER A 89 15.83 -6.68 -24.79
CA SER A 89 16.87 -5.94 -24.07
C SER A 89 16.40 -4.54 -23.63
N GLN A 90 15.18 -4.45 -23.11
CA GLN A 90 14.53 -3.22 -22.70
C GLN A 90 14.43 -3.18 -21.18
N ILE A 91 14.65 -2.00 -20.59
CA ILE A 91 14.46 -1.78 -19.16
C ILE A 91 13.00 -2.05 -18.81
N GLU A 92 12.76 -2.85 -17.79
CA GLU A 92 11.45 -3.07 -17.17
C GLU A 92 11.23 -2.12 -16.00
N TYR A 93 12.26 -1.98 -15.14
CA TYR A 93 12.18 -1.12 -13.96
C TYR A 93 13.51 -0.41 -13.72
N GLU A 94 13.45 0.83 -13.30
CA GLU A 94 14.60 1.58 -12.80
C GLU A 94 14.20 2.30 -11.50
N GLY A 95 14.87 2.03 -10.39
CA GLY A 95 14.50 2.66 -9.14
C GLY A 95 15.14 2.08 -7.89
N GLU A 96 14.57 2.46 -6.77
CA GLU A 96 14.98 1.99 -5.44
C GLU A 96 14.56 0.55 -5.21
N ILE A 97 15.45 -0.21 -4.54
CA ILE A 97 15.27 -1.63 -4.26
C ILE A 97 15.60 -1.88 -2.79
N TYR A 98 14.73 -2.60 -2.11
CA TYR A 98 14.93 -3.07 -0.76
C TYR A 98 14.67 -4.58 -0.69
N GLU A 99 15.68 -5.35 -0.24
CA GLU A 99 15.60 -6.82 -0.11
C GLU A 99 15.10 -7.52 -1.41
N GLY A 100 15.60 -7.06 -2.57
CA GLY A 100 15.23 -7.60 -3.88
C GLY A 100 13.90 -7.12 -4.44
N MET A 101 13.14 -6.35 -3.69
CA MET A 101 11.83 -5.82 -4.10
C MET A 101 11.92 -4.36 -4.55
N ARG A 102 11.08 -3.97 -5.49
CA ARG A 102 10.85 -2.55 -5.85
C ARG A 102 10.31 -1.83 -4.63
N TRP A 103 10.98 -0.76 -4.21
CA TRP A 103 10.66 0.00 -2.99
C TRP A 103 11.05 1.46 -3.17
N GLY A 104 10.30 2.40 -2.57
CA GLY A 104 10.59 3.82 -2.73
C GLY A 104 10.31 4.32 -4.15
N ARG A 105 11.10 5.26 -4.67
CA ARG A 105 10.86 5.82 -6.01
C ARG A 105 11.42 4.95 -7.13
N GLY A 106 10.61 4.77 -8.19
CA GLY A 106 11.02 4.04 -9.37
C GLY A 106 10.09 4.20 -10.56
N ILE A 107 10.61 3.89 -11.73
CA ILE A 107 9.89 3.95 -13.00
C ILE A 107 9.74 2.55 -13.56
N HIS A 108 8.54 2.22 -13.97
CA HIS A 108 8.23 0.99 -14.70
C HIS A 108 7.95 1.33 -16.17
N TYR A 109 8.58 0.58 -17.04
CA TYR A 109 8.48 0.74 -18.49
C TYR A 109 7.76 -0.45 -19.11
N ASP A 110 7.10 -0.21 -20.24
CA ASP A 110 6.60 -1.28 -21.08
C ASP A 110 7.73 -1.84 -21.99
N ARG A 111 7.40 -2.89 -22.77
CA ARG A 111 8.35 -3.51 -23.70
C ARG A 111 8.76 -2.62 -24.87
N SER A 112 8.06 -1.50 -25.09
CA SER A 112 8.44 -0.47 -26.09
C SER A 112 9.43 0.56 -25.51
N GLY A 113 9.66 0.55 -24.20
CA GLY A 113 10.47 1.53 -23.48
C GLY A 113 9.71 2.77 -23.05
N SER A 114 8.38 2.78 -23.17
CA SER A 114 7.55 3.88 -22.68
C SER A 114 7.31 3.73 -21.19
N ALA A 115 7.48 4.82 -20.41
CA ALA A 115 7.18 4.80 -18.99
C ALA A 115 5.67 4.67 -18.78
N ILE A 116 5.24 3.61 -18.09
CA ILE A 116 3.85 3.33 -17.74
C ILE A 116 3.52 3.69 -16.29
N TYR A 117 4.54 3.82 -15.44
CA TYR A 117 4.39 4.32 -14.08
C TYR A 117 5.69 4.98 -13.62
N ASP A 118 5.59 6.18 -13.06
CA ASP A 118 6.69 6.88 -12.37
C ASP A 118 6.18 7.33 -11.00
N GLY A 119 6.64 6.68 -9.94
CA GLY A 119 6.12 6.95 -8.61
C GLY A 119 6.73 6.12 -7.51
N GLU A 120 5.96 5.96 -6.43
CA GLU A 120 6.34 5.24 -5.22
C GLU A 120 5.98 3.76 -5.31
N TRP A 121 6.85 2.92 -4.79
CA TRP A 121 6.71 1.47 -4.77
C TRP A 121 6.79 0.93 -3.34
N ILE A 122 6.00 -0.08 -3.03
CA ILE A 122 6.05 -0.83 -1.78
C ILE A 122 5.89 -2.31 -2.10
N MET A 123 6.88 -3.14 -1.75
CA MET A 123 6.85 -4.60 -1.94
C MET A 123 6.44 -5.02 -3.37
N ASN A 124 7.09 -4.45 -4.39
CA ASN A 124 6.81 -4.66 -5.83
C ASN A 124 5.47 -4.09 -6.34
N SER A 125 4.67 -3.47 -5.49
CA SER A 125 3.40 -2.85 -5.88
C SER A 125 3.55 -1.35 -6.05
N SER A 126 3.01 -0.78 -7.11
CA SER A 126 2.93 0.66 -7.30
C SER A 126 1.93 1.29 -6.32
N VAL A 127 2.26 2.47 -5.79
CA VAL A 127 1.37 3.24 -4.93
C VAL A 127 0.53 4.17 -5.80
N LEU A 128 -0.77 3.95 -5.83
CA LEU A 128 -1.69 4.80 -6.60
C LEU A 128 -2.17 5.97 -5.74
N GLU A 129 -2.22 7.18 -6.33
CA GLU A 129 -2.74 8.36 -5.64
C GLU A 129 -4.26 8.28 -5.48
N GLU A 130 -4.98 7.83 -6.49
CA GLU A 130 -6.44 7.65 -6.44
C GLU A 130 -6.84 6.38 -7.19
N GLU A 131 -7.78 5.62 -6.61
CA GLU A 131 -8.48 4.52 -7.26
C GLU A 131 -9.98 4.82 -7.26
N ARG A 132 -10.60 4.58 -8.40
CA ARG A 132 -12.02 4.86 -8.60
C ARG A 132 -12.77 3.60 -9.01
N ILE A 133 -13.71 3.18 -8.17
CA ILE A 133 -14.61 2.07 -8.45
C ILE A 133 -15.88 2.64 -9.10
N THR A 134 -16.22 2.10 -10.26
CA THR A 134 -17.39 2.53 -11.06
C THR A 134 -18.30 1.33 -11.31
N PRO A 135 -19.57 1.54 -11.71
CA PRO A 135 -20.46 0.45 -12.08
C PRO A 135 -19.94 -0.42 -13.24
N SER A 136 -19.00 0.10 -14.04
CA SER A 136 -18.34 -0.66 -15.11
C SER A 136 -17.10 -1.43 -14.66
N GLY A 137 -16.71 -1.32 -13.39
CA GLY A 137 -15.58 -2.02 -12.77
C GLY A 137 -14.61 -1.10 -12.05
N GLY A 138 -13.60 -1.72 -11.46
CA GLY A 138 -12.52 -1.14 -10.70
C GLY A 138 -11.88 -2.23 -9.86
N THR A 139 -10.73 -1.97 -9.29
CA THR A 139 -9.99 -2.94 -8.49
C THR A 139 -9.60 -2.30 -7.16
N PHE A 140 -9.75 -3.02 -6.05
CA PHE A 140 -9.26 -2.57 -4.75
C PHE A 140 -7.77 -2.88 -4.62
N HIS A 141 -6.92 -1.86 -4.76
CA HIS A 141 -5.48 -2.00 -4.57
C HIS A 141 -5.08 -1.69 -3.12
N ASN A 142 -4.20 -2.52 -2.55
CA ASN A 142 -3.76 -2.35 -1.16
C ASN A 142 -2.92 -1.08 -0.93
N HIS A 143 -2.28 -0.53 -1.98
CA HIS A 143 -1.39 0.62 -1.89
C HIS A 143 -1.97 1.84 -2.60
N ILE A 144 -3.13 2.31 -2.13
CA ILE A 144 -3.80 3.52 -2.62
C ILE A 144 -3.88 4.57 -1.51
N ARG A 145 -3.89 5.85 -1.90
CA ARG A 145 -4.05 6.97 -0.97
C ARG A 145 -5.47 7.49 -0.90
N VAL A 146 -6.17 7.51 -2.01
CA VAL A 146 -7.55 7.98 -2.11
C VAL A 146 -8.40 6.92 -2.78
N LEU A 147 -9.45 6.47 -2.09
CA LEU A 147 -10.45 5.57 -2.64
C LEU A 147 -11.73 6.33 -2.92
N VAL A 148 -12.21 6.25 -4.15
CA VAL A 148 -13.48 6.83 -4.58
C VAL A 148 -14.40 5.73 -5.09
N ILE A 149 -15.56 5.57 -4.46
CA ILE A 149 -16.60 4.65 -4.87
C ILE A 149 -17.72 5.49 -5.50
N CYS A 150 -18.02 5.25 -6.77
CA CYS A 150 -19.11 5.93 -7.48
C CYS A 150 -20.47 5.39 -7.03
N CYS A 151 -21.53 6.10 -7.37
CA CYS A 151 -22.90 5.72 -6.99
C CYS A 151 -23.26 4.31 -7.49
N GLU A 152 -24.07 3.61 -6.69
CA GLU A 152 -24.65 2.29 -7.02
C GLU A 152 -23.60 1.19 -7.27
N CYS A 153 -22.44 1.27 -6.58
CA CYS A 153 -21.35 0.30 -6.71
C CYS A 153 -21.29 -0.66 -5.52
N CYS A 154 -20.71 -1.85 -5.78
CA CYS A 154 -20.37 -2.86 -4.75
C CYS A 154 -21.62 -3.34 -3.97
N ASN A 155 -22.74 -3.57 -4.66
CA ASN A 155 -24.00 -4.01 -4.10
C ASN A 155 -24.25 -5.52 -4.26
N GLU A 156 -23.26 -6.26 -4.77
CA GLU A 156 -23.34 -7.70 -4.97
C GLU A 156 -23.27 -8.44 -3.62
N GLU A 157 -23.91 -9.60 -3.52
CA GLU A 157 -24.02 -10.39 -2.28
C GLU A 157 -22.65 -10.90 -1.76
N GLU A 158 -21.63 -10.96 -2.60
CA GLU A 158 -20.27 -11.33 -2.21
C GLU A 158 -19.61 -10.33 -1.26
N TRP A 159 -20.07 -9.08 -1.26
CA TRP A 159 -19.59 -8.04 -0.37
C TRP A 159 -20.23 -8.10 1.00
N SER A 160 -19.86 -9.08 1.83
CA SER A 160 -20.39 -9.20 3.21
C SER A 160 -19.51 -8.50 4.25
N VAL A 161 -18.20 -8.43 4.04
CA VAL A 161 -17.23 -7.78 4.92
C VAL A 161 -16.37 -6.85 4.11
N LEU A 162 -16.21 -5.62 4.56
CA LEU A 162 -15.32 -4.62 3.98
C LEU A 162 -14.27 -4.18 5.01
N ASP A 163 -13.03 -4.60 4.79
CA ASP A 163 -11.91 -4.28 5.67
C ASP A 163 -10.93 -3.31 4.98
N PHE A 164 -11.06 -2.02 5.30
CA PHE A 164 -10.15 -0.98 4.83
C PHE A 164 -8.75 -1.07 5.48
N GLY A 165 -8.59 -1.79 6.58
CA GLY A 165 -7.29 -2.04 7.21
C GLY A 165 -6.29 -2.75 6.30
N LEU A 166 -6.79 -3.39 5.23
CA LEU A 166 -5.95 -3.96 4.17
C LEU A 166 -5.29 -2.91 3.26
N MET A 167 -5.66 -1.62 3.40
CA MET A 167 -5.17 -0.49 2.61
C MET A 167 -4.47 0.54 3.52
N PRO A 168 -3.28 0.24 4.07
CA PRO A 168 -2.67 1.01 5.16
C PRO A 168 -2.22 2.43 4.78
N LEU A 169 -2.20 2.77 3.48
CA LEU A 169 -1.81 4.08 2.98
C LEU A 169 -2.99 5.02 2.73
N LEU A 170 -4.22 4.57 2.99
CA LEU A 170 -5.41 5.40 2.78
C LEU A 170 -5.34 6.70 3.59
N LYS A 171 -5.54 7.81 2.87
CA LYS A 171 -5.72 9.16 3.42
C LYS A 171 -7.16 9.61 3.35
N SER A 172 -7.87 9.21 2.31
CA SER A 172 -9.27 9.61 2.11
C SER A 172 -10.09 8.47 1.53
N ILE A 173 -11.30 8.29 2.08
CA ILE A 173 -12.33 7.38 1.59
C ILE A 173 -13.53 8.22 1.22
N ARG A 174 -13.99 8.11 -0.03
CA ARG A 174 -15.20 8.78 -0.54
C ARG A 174 -16.12 7.76 -1.16
N VAL A 175 -17.25 7.55 -0.55
CA VAL A 175 -18.30 6.64 -1.03
C VAL A 175 -19.49 7.49 -1.44
N SER A 176 -19.91 7.39 -2.70
CA SER A 176 -21.13 8.06 -3.21
C SER A 176 -22.39 7.32 -2.76
N ASP A 177 -23.56 7.77 -3.19
CA ASP A 177 -24.85 7.25 -2.72
C ASP A 177 -25.13 5.81 -3.20
N ASN A 178 -25.93 5.07 -2.43
CA ASN A 178 -26.45 3.75 -2.72
C ASN A 178 -25.35 2.69 -2.98
N CYS A 179 -24.33 2.65 -2.14
CA CYS A 179 -23.22 1.71 -2.27
C CYS A 179 -23.16 0.74 -1.11
N PHE A 180 -22.60 -0.46 -1.37
CA PHE A 180 -22.33 -1.48 -0.35
C PHE A 180 -23.59 -1.97 0.38
N GLU A 181 -24.69 -2.16 -0.34
CA GLU A 181 -25.98 -2.57 0.23
C GLU A 181 -25.88 -3.88 1.02
N CYS A 182 -25.10 -4.85 0.53
CA CYS A 182 -24.97 -6.19 1.14
C CYS A 182 -23.90 -6.31 2.22
N VAL A 183 -23.13 -5.25 2.51
CA VAL A 183 -22.06 -5.30 3.51
C VAL A 183 -22.62 -5.29 4.91
N ASN A 184 -22.24 -6.30 5.71
CA ASN A 184 -22.67 -6.47 7.09
C ASN A 184 -21.61 -6.07 8.12
N GLU A 185 -20.36 -6.03 7.73
CA GLU A 185 -19.26 -5.64 8.61
C GLU A 185 -18.32 -4.67 7.91
N VAL A 186 -18.14 -3.49 8.49
CA VAL A 186 -17.21 -2.47 7.99
C VAL A 186 -16.12 -2.24 9.02
N LYS A 187 -14.86 -2.40 8.59
CA LYS A 187 -13.67 -2.18 9.42
C LYS A 187 -12.80 -1.07 8.86
N MET A 188 -12.57 -0.05 9.64
CA MET A 188 -11.58 1.02 9.45
C MET A 188 -10.67 1.01 10.68
N VAL A 189 -9.73 0.06 10.73
CA VAL A 189 -8.91 -0.18 11.93
C VAL A 189 -7.42 -0.04 11.61
N GLY A 190 -6.70 0.75 12.42
CA GLY A 190 -5.25 0.91 12.28
C GLY A 190 -4.82 1.73 11.07
N LEU A 191 -5.69 2.57 10.52
CA LEU A 191 -5.41 3.41 9.35
C LEU A 191 -4.68 4.68 9.80
N ASN A 192 -3.36 4.59 9.95
CA ASN A 192 -2.52 5.65 10.52
C ASN A 192 -2.42 6.90 9.65
N GLU A 193 -2.74 6.82 8.35
CA GLU A 193 -2.68 7.93 7.42
C GLU A 193 -4.06 8.49 7.07
N LEU A 194 -5.16 7.89 7.55
CA LEU A 194 -6.52 8.28 7.21
C LEU A 194 -6.88 9.64 7.84
N GLU A 195 -7.25 10.59 7.00
CA GLU A 195 -7.58 11.98 7.37
C GLU A 195 -9.08 12.28 7.21
N SER A 196 -9.75 11.67 6.22
CA SER A 196 -11.15 11.99 5.89
C SER A 196 -11.91 10.75 5.41
N VAL A 197 -13.14 10.60 5.93
CA VAL A 197 -14.13 9.61 5.49
C VAL A 197 -15.43 10.32 5.15
N VAL A 198 -15.85 10.23 3.90
CA VAL A 198 -17.11 10.79 3.42
C VAL A 198 -17.93 9.68 2.78
N ILE A 199 -19.10 9.43 3.33
CA ILE A 199 -20.04 8.39 2.88
C ILE A 199 -21.33 9.08 2.47
N GLY A 200 -21.82 8.78 1.28
CA GLY A 200 -23.07 9.29 0.74
C GLY A 200 -24.31 8.75 1.47
N SER A 201 -25.47 8.99 0.90
CA SER A 201 -26.75 8.55 1.46
C SER A 201 -27.07 7.11 1.07
N HIS A 202 -27.77 6.39 1.94
CA HIS A 202 -28.23 5.03 1.68
C HIS A 202 -27.10 4.02 1.40
N CYS A 203 -25.94 4.21 2.03
CA CYS A 203 -24.83 3.28 1.95
C CYS A 203 -24.83 2.30 3.12
N PHE A 204 -24.33 1.08 2.90
CA PHE A 204 -24.22 0.07 3.94
C PHE A 204 -25.57 -0.21 4.63
N THR A 205 -26.64 -0.38 3.87
CA THR A 205 -27.98 -0.66 4.40
C THR A 205 -28.81 -1.48 3.42
N GLN A 206 -29.38 -2.60 3.89
CA GLN A 206 -30.32 -3.44 3.14
C GLN A 206 -31.76 -3.02 3.41
N GLU A 207 -32.10 -2.89 4.71
CA GLU A 207 -33.45 -2.61 5.18
C GLU A 207 -33.47 -1.39 6.10
N LYS A 208 -33.94 -0.25 5.60
CA LYS A 208 -33.96 1.03 6.34
C LYS A 208 -34.75 1.01 7.65
N TYR A 209 -35.64 0.06 7.84
CA TYR A 209 -36.59 -0.01 8.95
C TYR A 209 -36.55 -1.32 9.74
N SER A 210 -35.58 -2.19 9.47
CA SER A 210 -35.39 -3.45 10.18
C SER A 210 -33.95 -3.57 10.67
N PRO A 211 -33.70 -4.03 11.89
CA PRO A 211 -32.32 -4.20 12.35
C PRO A 211 -31.64 -5.36 11.65
N ASN A 212 -30.49 -5.12 11.07
CA ASN A 212 -29.58 -6.16 10.66
C ASN A 212 -28.72 -6.58 11.87
N THR A 213 -29.05 -7.69 12.49
CA THR A 213 -28.33 -8.18 13.69
C THR A 213 -26.86 -8.52 13.42
N MET A 214 -26.47 -8.59 12.18
CA MET A 214 -25.09 -8.83 11.73
C MET A 214 -24.36 -7.51 11.33
N GLY A 215 -25.05 -6.35 11.37
CA GLY A 215 -24.49 -5.06 10.96
C GLY A 215 -23.54 -4.48 12.02
N HIS A 216 -22.23 -4.49 11.72
CA HIS A 216 -21.18 -4.01 12.61
C HIS A 216 -20.30 -2.96 11.91
N PHE A 217 -20.14 -1.80 12.55
CA PHE A 217 -19.24 -0.74 12.11
C PHE A 217 -18.13 -0.51 13.14
N TYR A 218 -16.89 -0.61 12.70
CA TYR A 218 -15.70 -0.39 13.52
C TYR A 218 -14.82 0.70 12.92
N LEU A 219 -14.57 1.76 13.67
CA LEU A 219 -13.63 2.84 13.34
C LEU A 219 -12.67 3.01 14.52
N LYS A 220 -11.47 2.44 14.41
CA LYS A 220 -10.55 2.36 15.54
C LYS A 220 -9.11 2.66 15.12
N ASP A 221 -8.37 3.26 16.06
CA ASP A 221 -6.94 3.48 15.91
C ASP A 221 -6.58 4.24 14.63
N CYS A 222 -7.32 5.32 14.32
CA CYS A 222 -7.11 6.21 13.18
C CYS A 222 -6.67 7.60 13.68
N PRO A 223 -5.39 7.78 14.07
CA PRO A 223 -4.94 8.94 14.83
C PRO A 223 -4.92 10.27 14.05
N LYS A 224 -5.01 10.22 12.71
CA LYS A 224 -5.04 11.42 11.86
C LYS A 224 -6.43 11.77 11.33
N LEU A 225 -7.44 10.95 11.62
CA LEU A 225 -8.79 11.17 11.12
C LEU A 225 -9.40 12.43 11.73
N ARG A 226 -9.74 13.41 10.88
CA ARG A 226 -10.32 14.70 11.27
C ARG A 226 -11.79 14.81 10.94
N GLU A 227 -12.22 14.17 9.86
CA GLU A 227 -13.55 14.33 9.31
C GLU A 227 -14.22 12.96 9.07
N LEU A 228 -15.42 12.79 9.63
CA LEU A 228 -16.31 11.68 9.37
C LEU A 228 -17.68 12.21 8.97
N LYS A 229 -18.04 12.05 7.71
CA LYS A 229 -19.34 12.47 7.16
C LYS A 229 -20.11 11.26 6.63
N MET A 230 -21.39 11.19 6.96
CA MET A 230 -22.29 10.13 6.49
C MET A 230 -23.62 10.75 6.05
N GLY A 231 -24.02 10.49 4.83
CA GLY A 231 -25.32 10.86 4.31
C GLY A 231 -26.44 10.12 5.04
N ARG A 232 -27.67 10.57 4.88
CA ARG A 232 -28.85 10.00 5.53
C ARG A 232 -29.03 8.52 5.19
N TYR A 233 -29.58 7.77 6.13
CA TYR A 233 -29.86 6.32 6.06
C TYR A 233 -28.63 5.41 5.93
N SER A 234 -27.41 5.91 5.86
CA SER A 234 -26.23 5.04 5.84
C SER A 234 -26.07 4.36 7.18
N PHE A 235 -25.80 3.05 7.16
CA PHE A 235 -25.75 2.17 8.33
C PHE A 235 -27.08 2.13 9.14
N SER A 236 -28.23 2.39 8.51
CA SER A 236 -29.48 2.56 9.26
C SER A 236 -29.98 1.31 9.94
N ASP A 237 -29.60 0.14 9.47
CA ASP A 237 -29.96 -1.21 10.01
C ASP A 237 -28.84 -1.85 10.86
N TYR A 238 -27.68 -1.20 11.01
CA TYR A 238 -26.59 -1.70 11.84
C TYR A 238 -26.92 -1.66 13.33
N THR A 239 -26.47 -2.66 14.08
CA THR A 239 -26.72 -2.81 15.51
C THR A 239 -25.51 -2.55 16.39
N VAL A 240 -24.31 -2.54 15.81
CA VAL A 240 -23.07 -2.24 16.51
C VAL A 240 -22.35 -1.09 15.79
N SER A 241 -21.96 -0.08 16.57
CA SER A 241 -21.14 1.04 16.10
C SER A 241 -20.12 1.42 17.17
N GLU A 242 -18.86 1.17 16.89
CA GLU A 242 -17.75 1.42 17.82
C GLU A 242 -16.74 2.38 17.18
N ILE A 243 -16.52 3.52 17.85
CA ILE A 243 -15.53 4.51 17.44
C ILE A 243 -14.54 4.69 18.60
N GLU A 244 -13.29 4.31 18.40
CA GLU A 244 -12.26 4.29 19.44
C GLU A 244 -10.92 4.85 18.92
N ASN A 245 -10.21 5.62 19.77
CA ASN A 245 -8.85 6.11 19.50
C ASN A 245 -8.74 6.91 18.19
N VAL A 246 -9.65 7.85 17.99
CA VAL A 246 -9.67 8.79 16.85
C VAL A 246 -9.44 10.23 17.36
N ASP A 247 -8.34 10.44 18.05
CA ASP A 247 -8.09 11.63 18.86
C ASP A 247 -7.99 12.94 18.06
N ALA A 248 -7.76 12.87 16.73
CA ALA A 248 -7.75 14.04 15.85
C ALA A 248 -9.12 14.39 15.28
N LEU A 249 -10.19 13.64 15.61
CA LEU A 249 -11.51 13.82 15.03
C LEU A 249 -12.13 15.16 15.47
N GLU A 250 -12.36 16.04 14.50
CA GLU A 250 -12.90 17.39 14.73
C GLU A 250 -14.41 17.42 14.55
N ALA A 251 -14.94 16.62 13.64
CA ALA A 251 -16.37 16.61 13.33
C ALA A 251 -16.89 15.22 12.93
N ILE A 252 -18.09 14.91 13.44
CA ILE A 252 -18.93 13.80 12.93
C ILE A 252 -20.21 14.43 12.41
N GLU A 253 -20.42 14.34 11.11
CA GLU A 253 -21.64 14.82 10.46
C GLU A 253 -22.50 13.64 10.01
N MET A 254 -23.79 13.63 10.40
CA MET A 254 -24.72 12.56 10.05
C MET A 254 -26.00 13.14 9.44
N GLY A 255 -26.30 12.80 8.19
CA GLY A 255 -27.46 13.28 7.46
C GLY A 255 -27.35 14.76 7.08
N GLU A 256 -28.52 15.37 6.82
CA GLU A 256 -28.66 16.78 6.48
C GLU A 256 -29.35 17.54 7.62
N LEU A 257 -29.01 18.82 7.79
CA LEU A 257 -29.48 19.66 8.91
C LEU A 257 -31.00 19.77 9.06
N ASN A 258 -31.75 19.53 7.99
CA ASN A 258 -33.22 19.71 7.94
C ASN A 258 -34.01 18.42 7.82
N GLU A 259 -33.33 17.26 7.87
CA GLU A 259 -33.97 15.96 7.68
C GLU A 259 -33.57 14.95 8.80
N VAL A 260 -34.42 13.93 8.99
CA VAL A 260 -34.10 12.84 9.90
C VAL A 260 -33.00 11.99 9.29
N SER A 261 -31.83 11.93 9.92
CA SER A 261 -30.65 11.24 9.36
C SER A 261 -30.79 9.72 9.38
N ARG A 262 -31.36 9.15 10.42
CA ARG A 262 -31.54 7.70 10.69
C ARG A 262 -30.29 6.83 10.53
N ASN A 263 -29.11 7.43 10.61
CA ASN A 263 -27.87 6.69 10.68
C ASN A 263 -27.84 5.91 12.01
N PHE A 264 -27.39 4.65 11.99
CA PHE A 264 -27.32 3.79 13.17
C PHE A 264 -28.62 3.77 13.99
N ASN A 265 -29.76 3.68 13.32
CA ASN A 265 -31.06 3.79 13.99
C ASN A 265 -31.31 2.68 15.06
N TYR A 266 -30.59 1.57 14.97
CA TYR A 266 -30.69 0.43 15.90
C TYR A 266 -29.42 0.21 16.73
N ALA A 267 -28.39 1.04 16.59
CA ALA A 267 -27.16 0.94 17.34
C ALA A 267 -26.99 2.08 18.35
N SER A 268 -26.26 1.82 19.42
CA SER A 268 -25.72 2.86 20.29
C SER A 268 -24.38 3.32 19.74
N LEU A 269 -24.21 4.62 19.54
CA LEU A 269 -22.93 5.20 19.15
C LEU A 269 -22.06 5.38 20.40
N GLU A 270 -20.97 4.63 20.50
CA GLU A 270 -20.01 4.77 21.59
C GLU A 270 -18.72 5.40 21.06
N LEU A 271 -18.33 6.54 21.66
CA LEU A 271 -17.06 7.21 21.43
C LEU A 271 -16.12 6.93 22.61
N ARG A 272 -15.02 6.26 22.34
CA ARG A 272 -14.00 5.95 23.35
C ARG A 272 -12.63 6.48 22.95
N SER A 273 -11.93 7.13 23.88
CA SER A 273 -10.54 7.54 23.73
C SER A 273 -9.73 7.03 24.91
N VAL A 274 -8.59 6.43 24.63
CA VAL A 274 -7.62 6.06 25.67
C VAL A 274 -6.60 7.19 25.76
N LEU A 275 -6.76 8.06 26.77
CA LEU A 275 -5.73 9.05 27.10
C LEU A 275 -4.47 8.31 27.57
N ILE A 276 -3.51 8.11 26.70
CA ILE A 276 -2.18 7.67 27.09
C ILE A 276 -1.48 8.90 27.68
N HIS A 277 -1.53 9.05 28.99
CA HIS A 277 -0.62 9.96 29.68
C HIS A 277 0.81 9.44 29.45
N LYS A 278 1.55 10.05 28.52
CA LYS A 278 3.00 9.92 28.50
C LYS A 278 3.53 10.72 29.70
N GLU A 279 3.95 10.00 30.76
CA GLU A 279 4.81 10.55 31.78
C GLU A 279 6.23 10.79 31.23
#